data_5d0f36db1e657b659979c28e9d65799f
#
_entry.id   5d0f36db1e657b659979c28e9d65799f
#
_cell.length_a   1.000
_cell.length_b   1.000
_cell.length_c   1.000
_cell.angle_alpha   90.00
_cell.angle_beta   90.00
_cell.angle_gamma   90.00
#
_symmetry.space_group_name_H-M   'P 1'
#
loop_
_entity.id
_entity.type
_entity.pdbx_description
1 polymer ?
#
loop_
_entity_poly.entity_id
_entity_poly.type
_entity_poly.pdbx_seq_one_letter_code
_entity_poly.pdbx_strand_id
1 'polypeptide(L)'
;MGRLVFATSTEVLRVPADAVVFVAADGNYSALTTADGEDFVLTMQLGQIEKRLAEMLDGNDNRFIRIGKSLIVNREYITFINPSRQKLLLSDCRTFRREVSASKDALKALKDYVEKEVKK
;
A
#
# COMPACT_ATOMS: atom_id res chain seq x y z
N MET A 1 16.24 -0.77 4.12
CA MET A 1 16.19 -1.75 4.21
C MET A 1 15.45 -2.45 5.19
N GLY A 2 14.48 -2.29 5.70
CA GLY A 2 13.81 -2.98 6.68
C GLY A 2 12.99 -4.12 6.19
N ARG A 3 12.91 -5.09 7.05
CA ARG A 3 12.01 -6.18 6.84
C ARG A 3 10.80 -5.94 7.71
N LEU A 4 9.63 -6.12 7.17
CA LEU A 4 8.38 -5.92 7.90
C LEU A 4 7.94 -7.25 8.49
N VAL A 5 7.42 -7.21 9.72
CA VAL A 5 6.94 -8.40 10.40
C VAL A 5 5.53 -8.12 10.93
N PHE A 6 4.58 -8.92 10.50
CA PHE A 6 3.21 -8.82 10.99
C PHE A 6 2.87 -10.14 11.67
N ALA A 7 2.71 -10.09 12.98
CA ALA A 7 2.43 -11.29 13.77
C ALA A 7 1.02 -11.25 14.33
N THR A 8 0.31 -12.35 14.22
CA THR A 8 -0.98 -12.55 14.87
C THR A 8 -0.82 -13.73 15.82
N SER A 9 -1.89 -14.13 16.48
CA SER A 9 -1.81 -15.27 17.39
C SER A 9 -1.49 -16.58 16.68
N THR A 10 -1.76 -16.66 15.38
CA THR A 10 -1.59 -17.91 14.65
C THR A 10 -0.61 -17.84 13.49
N GLU A 11 -0.17 -16.65 13.09
CA GLU A 11 0.63 -16.50 11.88
C GLU A 11 1.68 -15.41 12.01
N VAL A 12 2.74 -15.55 11.25
CA VAL A 12 3.75 -14.50 11.13
C VAL A 12 4.06 -14.31 9.66
N LEU A 13 3.93 -13.08 9.19
CA LEU A 13 4.33 -12.73 7.83
C LEU A 13 5.57 -11.85 7.92
N ARG A 14 6.64 -12.25 7.24
CA ARG A 14 7.89 -11.49 7.20
C ARG A 14 8.23 -11.20 5.77
N VAL A 15 8.30 -9.93 5.40
CA VAL A 15 8.56 -9.53 4.01
C VAL A 15 9.47 -8.31 3.98
N PRO A 16 10.30 -8.18 2.95
CA PRO A 16 11.05 -6.93 2.78
C PRO A 16 10.07 -5.79 2.49
N ALA A 17 10.33 -4.63 3.04
CA ALA A 17 9.45 -3.49 2.81
C ALA A 17 9.33 -3.17 1.32
N ASP A 18 10.42 -3.34 0.56
CA ASP A 18 10.41 -3.08 -0.88
C ASP A 18 9.48 -3.99 -1.65
N ALA A 19 9.19 -5.16 -1.14
CA ALA A 19 8.36 -6.13 -1.84
C ALA A 19 6.87 -5.93 -1.62
N VAL A 20 6.48 -5.08 -0.66
CA VAL A 20 5.06 -4.85 -0.39
C VAL A 20 4.53 -3.82 -1.37
N VAL A 21 3.53 -4.18 -2.15
CA VAL A 21 2.93 -3.29 -3.14
C VAL A 21 1.78 -2.51 -2.54
N PHE A 22 0.84 -3.20 -1.92
CA PHE A 22 -0.27 -2.51 -1.28
C PHE A 22 -0.98 -3.42 -0.29
N VAL A 23 -1.80 -2.81 0.56
CA VAL A 23 -2.63 -3.53 1.51
C VAL A 23 -4.04 -3.03 1.35
N ALA A 24 -5.00 -3.91 1.20
CA ALA A 24 -6.40 -3.56 1.04
C ALA A 24 -7.22 -4.08 2.21
N ALA A 25 -8.14 -3.25 2.69
CA ALA A 25 -9.03 -3.66 3.76
C ALA A 25 -10.09 -4.62 3.23
N ASP A 26 -10.45 -5.61 4.04
CA ASP A 26 -11.48 -6.58 3.68
C ASP A 26 -12.21 -6.96 4.97
N GLY A 27 -13.15 -6.14 5.39
CA GLY A 27 -13.87 -6.33 6.65
C GLY A 27 -12.91 -6.22 7.82
N ASN A 28 -12.83 -7.26 8.63
CA ASN A 28 -11.93 -7.28 9.77
C ASN A 28 -10.52 -7.78 9.42
N TYR A 29 -10.31 -8.06 8.15
CA TYR A 29 -9.03 -8.57 7.65
C TYR A 29 -8.38 -7.55 6.74
N SER A 30 -7.13 -7.77 6.42
CA SER A 30 -6.43 -6.98 5.42
C SER A 30 -5.67 -7.94 4.51
N ALA A 31 -5.66 -7.64 3.22
CA ALA A 31 -4.92 -8.43 2.25
C ALA A 31 -3.70 -7.64 1.81
N LEU A 32 -2.52 -8.19 2.07
CA LEU A 32 -1.25 -7.57 1.71
C LEU A 32 -0.72 -8.26 0.46
N THR A 33 -0.45 -7.49 -0.57
CA THR A 33 0.02 -8.02 -1.85
C THR A 33 1.49 -7.71 -2.03
N THR A 34 2.26 -8.73 -2.39
CA THR A 34 3.69 -8.56 -2.64
C THR A 34 3.98 -8.54 -4.13
N ALA A 35 5.17 -8.10 -4.48
CA ALA A 35 5.55 -7.87 -5.88
C ALA A 35 5.62 -9.16 -6.71
N ASP A 36 5.68 -10.32 -6.07
CA ASP A 36 5.63 -11.58 -6.78
C ASP A 36 4.19 -12.04 -7.06
N GLY A 37 3.21 -11.19 -6.74
CA GLY A 37 1.81 -11.49 -7.04
C GLY A 37 1.06 -12.24 -5.95
N GLU A 38 1.70 -12.49 -4.80
CA GLU A 38 1.06 -13.20 -3.71
C GLU A 38 0.21 -12.27 -2.86
N ASP A 39 -0.91 -12.77 -2.38
CA ASP A 39 -1.76 -12.03 -1.46
C ASP A 39 -1.76 -12.77 -0.12
N PHE A 40 -1.47 -12.03 0.94
CA PHE A 40 -1.47 -12.59 2.29
C PHE A 40 -2.58 -11.95 3.08
N VAL A 41 -3.53 -12.75 3.55
CA VAL A 41 -4.65 -12.23 4.34
C VAL A 41 -4.27 -12.25 5.81
N LEU A 42 -4.29 -11.09 6.43
CA LEU A 42 -3.93 -10.95 7.84
C LEU A 42 -5.16 -10.62 8.66
N THR A 43 -5.25 -11.19 9.86
CA THR A 43 -6.36 -10.94 10.76
C THR A 43 -6.07 -9.64 11.51
N MET A 44 -5.93 -8.57 10.78
CA MET A 44 -5.65 -7.24 11.30
C MET A 44 -6.40 -6.24 10.47
N GLN A 45 -6.94 -5.22 11.10
CA GLN A 45 -7.60 -4.15 10.36
C GLN A 45 -6.54 -3.21 9.78
N LEU A 46 -6.93 -2.47 8.78
CA LEU A 46 -5.99 -1.61 8.06
C LEU A 46 -5.32 -0.58 8.98
N GLY A 47 -6.05 -0.06 9.94
CA GLY A 47 -5.46 0.88 10.91
C GLY A 47 -4.37 0.26 11.75
N GLN A 48 -4.50 -1.03 12.07
CA GLN A 48 -3.47 -1.74 12.80
C GLN A 48 -2.24 -1.95 11.94
N ILE A 49 -2.44 -2.25 10.66
CA ILE A 49 -1.34 -2.39 9.71
C ILE A 49 -0.58 -1.06 9.60
N GLU A 50 -1.32 0.03 9.48
CA GLU A 50 -0.73 1.36 9.37
C GLU A 50 0.13 1.68 10.60
N LYS A 51 -0.38 1.36 11.77
CA LYS A 51 0.33 1.59 13.01
C LYS A 51 1.61 0.76 13.07
N ARG A 52 1.53 -0.50 12.67
CA ARG A 52 2.71 -1.37 12.67
C ARG A 52 3.76 -0.88 11.69
N LEU A 53 3.34 -0.40 10.53
CA LEU A 53 4.28 0.16 9.57
C LEU A 53 5.01 1.37 10.17
N ALA A 54 4.28 2.23 10.86
CA ALA A 54 4.90 3.41 11.48
C ALA A 54 5.90 3.02 12.56
N GLU A 55 5.65 1.92 13.25
CA GLU A 55 6.55 1.44 14.29
C GLU A 55 7.81 0.78 13.73
N MET A 56 7.68 0.11 12.60
CA MET A 56 8.78 -0.65 12.03
C MET A 56 9.65 0.14 11.08
N LEU A 57 9.13 1.23 10.51
CA LEU A 57 9.89 2.03 9.57
C LEU A 57 10.43 3.30 10.23
N ASP A 58 11.52 3.81 9.67
CA ASP A 58 12.10 5.05 10.12
C ASP A 58 11.07 6.16 9.96
N GLY A 59 11.02 7.11 10.87
CA GLY A 59 10.07 8.22 10.81
C GLY A 59 10.15 9.05 9.55
N ASN A 60 11.29 9.01 8.84
CA ASN A 60 11.44 9.73 7.58
C ASN A 60 11.07 8.87 6.39
N ASP A 61 10.74 7.61 6.59
CA ASP A 61 10.38 6.72 5.51
C ASP A 61 8.90 6.92 5.19
N ASN A 62 8.62 7.53 4.05
CA ASN A 62 7.25 7.83 3.63
C ASN A 62 6.84 6.95 2.46
N ARG A 63 7.41 5.76 2.38
CA ARG A 63 7.12 4.83 1.27
C ARG A 63 5.67 4.38 1.22
N PHE A 64 4.99 4.24 2.36
CA PHE A 64 3.62 3.79 2.37
C PHE A 64 2.65 4.94 2.59
N ILE A 65 1.63 5.04 1.74
CA ILE A 65 0.65 6.12 1.78
C ILE A 65 -0.73 5.54 2.02
N ARG A 66 -1.44 6.06 3.01
CA ARG A 66 -2.82 5.67 3.26
C ARG A 66 -3.71 6.40 2.27
N ILE A 67 -4.55 5.65 1.55
CA ILE A 67 -5.47 6.21 0.58
C ILE A 67 -6.88 5.91 1.04
N GLY A 68 -7.58 6.91 1.51
CA GLY A 68 -8.94 6.77 2.03
C GLY A 68 -8.99 5.79 3.18
N LYS A 69 -10.05 5.02 3.25
CA LYS A 69 -10.29 4.10 4.35
C LYS A 69 -9.89 2.67 4.04
N SER A 70 -9.63 2.38 2.79
CA SER A 70 -9.51 0.99 2.39
C SER A 70 -8.16 0.57 1.81
N LEU A 71 -7.22 1.49 1.60
CA LEU A 71 -5.95 1.13 0.96
C LEU A 71 -4.75 1.77 1.64
N ILE A 72 -3.65 1.02 1.65
CA ILE A 72 -2.32 1.58 1.93
C ILE A 72 -1.48 1.14 0.74
N VAL A 73 -0.79 2.05 0.07
CA VAL A 73 0.01 1.69 -1.10
C VAL A 73 1.46 2.08 -0.92
N ASN A 74 2.34 1.31 -1.53
CA ASN A 74 3.76 1.64 -1.60
C ASN A 74 3.92 2.60 -2.76
N ARG A 75 4.37 3.81 -2.48
CA ARG A 75 4.48 4.85 -3.49
C ARG A 75 5.39 4.46 -4.66
N GLU A 76 6.33 3.57 -4.43
CA GLU A 76 7.26 3.16 -5.48
C GLU A 76 6.58 2.40 -6.61
N TYR A 77 5.38 1.88 -6.35
CA TYR A 77 4.64 1.12 -7.36
C TYR A 77 3.56 1.95 -8.04
N ILE A 78 3.33 3.19 -7.60
CA ILE A 78 2.29 4.03 -8.20
C ILE A 78 2.72 4.39 -9.62
N THR A 79 1.99 3.92 -10.60
CA THR A 79 2.32 4.09 -12.00
C THR A 79 1.34 5.01 -12.73
N PHE A 80 0.05 4.89 -12.44
CA PHE A 80 -0.94 5.68 -13.15
C PHE A 80 -2.12 5.95 -12.22
N ILE A 81 -2.55 7.21 -12.15
CA ILE A 81 -3.65 7.63 -11.30
C ILE A 81 -4.70 8.31 -12.16
N ASN A 82 -5.91 7.80 -12.14
CA ASN A 82 -7.01 8.41 -12.89
C ASN A 82 -8.22 8.57 -11.96
N PRO A 83 -8.36 9.75 -11.32
CA PRO A 83 -9.44 9.95 -10.37
C PRO A 83 -10.83 9.86 -10.99
N SER A 84 -11.01 10.39 -12.20
CA SER A 84 -12.34 10.38 -12.81
C SER A 84 -12.83 8.97 -13.13
N ARG A 85 -11.93 8.04 -13.40
CA ARG A 85 -12.29 6.65 -13.62
C ARG A 85 -12.12 5.80 -12.37
N GLN A 86 -11.68 6.43 -11.28
CA GLN A 86 -11.45 5.76 -10.00
C GLN A 86 -10.48 4.59 -10.12
N LYS A 87 -9.43 4.79 -10.91
CA LYS A 87 -8.43 3.75 -11.14
C LYS A 87 -7.06 4.14 -10.69
N LEU A 88 -6.37 3.19 -10.08
CA LEU A 88 -4.99 3.35 -9.67
C LEU A 88 -4.24 2.13 -10.18
N LEU A 89 -3.21 2.35 -10.97
CA LEU A 89 -2.38 1.26 -11.48
C LEU A 89 -1.13 1.17 -10.64
N LEU A 90 -0.90 0.00 -10.07
CA LEU A 90 0.30 -0.30 -9.30
C LEU A 90 1.12 -1.31 -10.08
N SER A 91 2.38 -0.99 -10.33
CA SER A 91 3.19 -1.81 -11.21
C SER A 91 4.67 -1.56 -10.96
N ASP A 92 5.51 -2.55 -11.21
CA ASP A 92 6.95 -2.37 -11.22
C ASP A 92 7.44 -2.16 -12.65
N CYS A 93 6.50 -2.10 -13.60
CA CYS A 93 6.77 -1.92 -15.01
C CYS A 93 7.63 -3.06 -15.60
N ARG A 94 7.61 -4.20 -14.96
CA ARG A 94 8.32 -5.39 -15.44
C ARG A 94 7.40 -6.59 -15.44
N THR A 95 7.11 -7.14 -14.26
CA THR A 95 6.29 -8.34 -14.18
C THR A 95 5.03 -8.14 -13.37
N PHE A 96 5.04 -7.24 -12.39
CA PHE A 96 3.87 -7.03 -11.54
C PHE A 96 3.01 -5.90 -12.07
N ARG A 97 1.70 -6.12 -12.11
CA ARG A 97 0.75 -5.11 -12.51
C ARG A 97 -0.58 -5.41 -11.86
N ARG A 98 -1.13 -4.45 -11.15
CA ARG A 98 -2.44 -4.61 -10.53
C ARG A 98 -3.20 -3.29 -10.58
N GLU A 99 -4.44 -3.34 -11.07
CA GLU A 99 -5.29 -2.16 -11.08
C GLU A 99 -6.19 -2.23 -9.88
N VAL A 100 -6.28 -1.17 -9.11
CA VAL A 100 -7.16 -1.14 -7.93
C VAL A 100 -8.08 0.06 -8.02
N SER A 101 -9.23 -0.02 -7.37
CA SER A 101 -10.20 1.06 -7.34
C SER A 101 -10.12 1.82 -6.03
N ALA A 102 -10.34 3.11 -6.10
CA ALA A 102 -10.46 3.93 -4.90
C ALA A 102 -11.40 5.09 -5.23
N SER A 103 -11.86 5.79 -4.21
CA SER A 103 -12.79 6.89 -4.44
C SER A 103 -12.13 8.01 -5.22
N LYS A 104 -12.94 8.76 -5.93
CA LYS A 104 -12.46 9.88 -6.72
C LYS A 104 -11.69 10.88 -5.86
N ASP A 105 -12.23 11.20 -4.69
CA ASP A 105 -11.61 12.18 -3.80
C ASP A 105 -10.28 11.67 -3.26
N ALA A 106 -10.20 10.41 -2.91
CA ALA A 106 -8.96 9.83 -2.42
C ALA A 106 -7.88 9.83 -3.49
N LEU A 107 -8.26 9.53 -4.73
CA LEU A 107 -7.31 9.53 -5.84
C LEU A 107 -6.90 10.93 -6.25
N LYS A 108 -7.79 11.92 -6.10
CA LYS A 108 -7.42 13.30 -6.35
C LYS A 108 -6.37 13.76 -5.35
N ALA A 109 -6.55 13.43 -4.09
CA ALA A 109 -5.59 13.78 -3.05
C ALA A 109 -4.24 13.11 -3.33
N LEU A 110 -4.26 11.85 -3.75
CA LEU A 110 -3.03 11.15 -4.07
C LEU A 110 -2.34 11.77 -5.28
N LYS A 111 -3.11 12.11 -6.30
CA LYS A 111 -2.56 12.74 -7.49
C LYS A 111 -1.85 14.05 -7.13
N ASP A 112 -2.49 14.88 -6.31
CA ASP A 112 -1.91 16.14 -5.89
C ASP A 112 -0.62 15.92 -5.09
N TYR A 113 -0.62 14.91 -4.24
CA TYR A 113 0.54 14.59 -3.43
C TYR A 113 1.74 14.18 -4.31
N VAL A 114 1.48 13.34 -5.29
CA VAL A 114 2.52 12.86 -6.20
C VAL A 114 3.03 14.00 -7.09
N GLU A 115 2.13 14.87 -7.54
CA GLU A 115 2.52 16.02 -8.34
C GLU A 115 3.45 16.95 -7.61
N LYS A 116 3.24 17.14 -6.32
CA LYS A 116 4.08 18.03 -5.54
C LYS A 116 5.51 17.52 -5.44
N GLU A 117 5.70 16.24 -5.51
CA GLU A 117 7.04 15.68 -5.45
C GLU A 117 7.84 16.01 -6.70
N VAL A 118 7.18 16.10 -7.82
CA VAL A 118 7.84 16.37 -9.09
C VAL A 118 8.27 17.83 -9.18
N LYS A 119 7.53 18.70 -8.54
CA LYS A 119 7.81 20.12 -8.65
C LYS A 119 8.86 20.66 -7.74
N LYS A 120 9.60 19.86 -7.11
CA LYS A 120 10.63 20.35 -6.22
C LYS A 120 11.85 20.87 -6.89
#